data_36d35f5f5bbc12fbe7af7d80c61b0283
#
_entry.id   36d35f5f5bbc12fbe7af7d80c61b0283
#
_cell.length_a   1.000
_cell.length_b   1.000
_cell.length_c   1.000
_cell.angle_alpha   90.00
_cell.angle_beta   90.00
_cell.angle_gamma   90.00
#
_symmetry.space_group_name_H-M   'P 1'
#
loop_
_entity.id
_entity.type
_entity.pdbx_description
1 polymer ?
#
loop_
_entity_poly.entity_id
_entity_poly.type
_entity_poly.pdbx_seq_one_letter_code
_entity_poly.pdbx_strand_id
1 'polypeptide(L)'
;MRSSAASDVYKRQLINASRGGTVDEAALIEAVQSGEIAGACLDVLCEEPPKPDNPMLHTDGIFVTPHISYLTQSSLDELQRTAAANAVAFLRGEPVASVVNPEAGEKKD
;
A
#
# COMPACT_ATOMS: atom_id res chain seq x y z
N MET A 1 -7.97 -8.11 -36.12
CA MET A 1 -8.84 -7.80 -34.97
C MET A 1 -7.96 -7.49 -33.77
N ARG A 2 -8.00 -6.26 -33.33
CA ARG A 2 -7.30 -5.94 -32.07
C ARG A 2 -7.97 -6.72 -30.94
N SER A 3 -7.21 -7.50 -30.18
CA SER A 3 -7.78 -8.14 -29.01
C SER A 3 -8.22 -7.04 -28.01
N SER A 4 -9.37 -7.23 -27.40
CA SER A 4 -9.87 -6.34 -26.35
C SER A 4 -8.85 -6.16 -25.21
N ALA A 5 -7.99 -7.15 -24.98
CA ALA A 5 -6.90 -7.10 -24.02
C ALA A 5 -5.85 -6.02 -24.34
N ALA A 6 -5.51 -5.80 -25.63
CA ALA A 6 -4.55 -4.76 -26.00
C ALA A 6 -5.10 -3.35 -25.83
N SER A 7 -6.40 -3.12 -26.08
CA SER A 7 -7.03 -1.81 -25.83
C SER A 7 -7.27 -1.56 -24.33
N ASP A 8 -7.42 -2.61 -23.51
CA ASP A 8 -7.59 -2.47 -22.07
C ASP A 8 -6.29 -2.07 -21.37
N VAL A 9 -5.13 -2.43 -21.88
CA VAL A 9 -3.82 -2.04 -21.32
C VAL A 9 -3.67 -0.52 -21.29
N TYR A 10 -4.08 0.18 -22.35
CA TYR A 10 -4.02 1.66 -22.44
C TYR A 10 -4.97 2.38 -21.48
N LYS A 11 -5.96 1.68 -20.96
CA LYS A 11 -6.96 2.22 -20.02
C LYS A 11 -6.70 1.80 -18.59
N ARG A 12 -5.74 0.91 -18.36
CA ARG A 12 -5.42 0.42 -17.01
C ARG A 12 -4.79 1.51 -16.18
N GLN A 13 -5.12 1.47 -14.92
CA GLN A 13 -4.57 2.33 -13.88
C GLN A 13 -3.92 1.45 -12.83
N LEU A 14 -2.85 1.96 -12.22
CA LEU A 14 -2.23 1.35 -11.06
C LEU A 14 -2.73 2.05 -9.81
N ILE A 15 -3.17 1.28 -8.83
CA ILE A 15 -3.57 1.80 -7.51
C ILE A 15 -2.73 1.07 -6.46
N ASN A 16 -2.02 1.83 -5.63
CA ASN A 16 -1.25 1.29 -4.52
C ASN A 16 -1.65 1.96 -3.20
N ALA A 17 -2.29 1.17 -2.35
CA ALA A 17 -2.65 1.55 -0.99
C ALA A 17 -2.02 0.60 0.05
N SER A 18 -0.97 -0.10 -0.32
CA SER A 18 -0.27 -1.07 0.54
C SER A 18 1.02 -0.49 1.12
N ARG A 19 2.13 -0.62 0.41
CA ARG A 19 3.44 -0.09 0.80
C ARG A 19 4.17 0.42 -0.43
N GLY A 20 4.94 1.51 -0.27
CA GLY A 20 5.68 2.14 -1.37
C GLY A 20 6.67 1.22 -2.05
N GLY A 21 7.37 0.40 -1.29
CA GLY A 21 8.37 -0.54 -1.80
C GLY A 21 7.83 -1.68 -2.69
N THR A 22 6.51 -1.81 -2.84
CA THR A 22 5.91 -2.78 -3.77
C THR A 22 5.90 -2.32 -5.22
N VAL A 23 6.19 -1.05 -5.47
CA VAL A 23 6.19 -0.43 -6.79
C VAL A 23 7.54 0.23 -7.05
N ASP A 24 8.12 -0.03 -8.22
CA ASP A 24 9.25 0.74 -8.73
C ASP A 24 8.75 2.08 -9.26
N GLU A 25 9.03 3.15 -8.52
CA GLU A 25 8.51 4.49 -8.83
C GLU A 25 9.05 5.05 -10.14
N ALA A 26 10.32 4.79 -10.45
CA ALA A 26 10.92 5.23 -11.71
C ALA A 26 10.27 4.53 -12.92
N ALA A 27 10.07 3.24 -12.82
CA ALA A 27 9.37 2.46 -13.86
C ALA A 27 7.92 2.88 -14.01
N LEU A 28 7.24 3.22 -12.91
CA LEU A 28 5.87 3.72 -12.94
C LEU A 28 5.76 5.06 -13.67
N ILE A 29 6.64 6.00 -13.38
CA ILE A 29 6.70 7.29 -14.07
C ILE A 29 6.87 7.08 -15.57
N GLU A 30 7.81 6.24 -15.97
CA GLU A 30 8.05 5.92 -17.39
C GLU A 30 6.82 5.32 -18.06
N ALA A 31 6.14 4.37 -17.40
CA ALA A 31 4.94 3.73 -17.93
C ALA A 31 3.78 4.71 -18.12
N VAL A 32 3.61 5.65 -17.20
CA VAL A 32 2.58 6.70 -17.30
C VAL A 32 2.93 7.71 -18.38
N GLN A 33 4.17 8.19 -18.43
CA GLN A 33 4.63 9.17 -19.42
C GLN A 33 4.60 8.62 -20.84
N SER A 34 4.92 7.35 -21.03
CA SER A 34 4.87 6.68 -22.33
C SER A 34 3.44 6.31 -22.79
N GLY A 35 2.45 6.41 -21.89
CA GLY A 35 1.09 5.99 -22.16
C GLY A 35 0.87 4.48 -22.12
N GLU A 36 1.82 3.72 -21.60
CA GLU A 36 1.69 2.27 -21.41
C GLU A 36 0.56 1.94 -20.44
N ILE A 37 0.39 2.77 -19.39
CA ILE A 37 -0.79 2.79 -18.52
C ILE A 37 -1.40 4.19 -18.49
N ALA A 38 -2.69 4.26 -18.21
CA ALA A 38 -3.44 5.51 -18.23
C ALA A 38 -3.09 6.46 -17.08
N GLY A 39 -2.66 5.93 -15.94
CA GLY A 39 -2.32 6.71 -14.78
C GLY A 39 -2.14 5.86 -13.53
N ALA A 40 -1.88 6.53 -12.41
CA ALA A 40 -1.71 5.87 -11.13
C ALA A 40 -2.25 6.71 -9.98
N CYS A 41 -2.73 6.03 -8.94
CA CYS A 41 -3.11 6.61 -7.66
C CYS A 41 -2.36 5.88 -6.55
N LEU A 42 -1.56 6.62 -5.79
CA LEU A 42 -0.75 6.04 -4.72
C LEU A 42 -1.02 6.75 -3.40
N ASP A 43 -1.37 5.97 -2.39
CA ASP A 43 -1.45 6.45 -1.01
C ASP A 43 -0.11 6.29 -0.27
N VAL A 44 0.82 5.56 -0.86
CA VAL A 44 2.11 5.22 -0.27
C VAL A 44 3.24 5.45 -1.28
N LEU A 45 4.38 5.92 -0.78
CA LEU A 45 5.60 6.14 -1.55
C LEU A 45 6.79 5.44 -0.89
N CYS A 46 7.88 5.26 -1.64
CA CYS A 46 9.11 4.68 -1.10
C CYS A 46 9.74 5.56 -0.02
N GLU A 47 9.65 6.87 -0.17
CA GLU A 47 10.09 7.85 0.83
C GLU A 47 8.88 8.60 1.38
N GLU A 48 8.63 8.48 2.66
CA GLU A 48 7.53 9.14 3.37
C GLU A 48 8.02 9.88 4.62
N PRO A 49 7.74 11.19 4.73
CA PRO A 49 7.09 12.05 3.76
C PRO A 49 7.98 12.28 2.53
N PRO A 50 7.38 12.44 1.33
CA PRO A 50 8.16 12.70 0.13
C PRO A 50 8.78 14.09 0.17
N LYS A 51 9.96 14.23 -0.44
CA LYS A 51 10.55 15.54 -0.65
C LYS A 51 9.73 16.35 -1.67
N PRO A 52 9.72 17.68 -1.57
CA PRO A 52 8.97 18.54 -2.49
C PRO A 52 9.35 18.36 -3.97
N ASP A 53 10.57 17.92 -4.25
CA ASP A 53 11.08 17.68 -5.60
C ASP A 53 10.91 16.23 -6.09
N ASN A 54 10.22 15.40 -5.31
CA ASN A 54 9.98 14.01 -5.69
C ASN A 54 9.19 13.95 -7.03
N PRO A 55 9.72 13.27 -8.07
CA PRO A 55 9.09 13.22 -9.38
C PRO A 55 7.66 12.65 -9.37
N MET A 56 7.33 11.81 -8.39
CA MET A 56 5.99 11.27 -8.22
C MET A 56 4.93 12.35 -7.98
N LEU A 57 5.32 13.48 -7.39
CA LEU A 57 4.44 14.62 -7.11
C LEU A 57 4.27 15.53 -8.32
N HIS A 58 5.11 15.39 -9.35
CA HIS A 58 5.20 16.29 -10.49
C HIS A 58 4.98 15.62 -11.84
N THR A 59 4.52 14.37 -11.85
CA THR A 59 4.23 13.62 -13.08
C THR A 59 2.74 13.66 -13.36
N ASP A 60 2.35 14.19 -14.52
CA ASP A 60 0.97 14.19 -14.95
C ASP A 60 0.42 12.76 -15.04
N GLY A 61 -0.78 12.56 -14.54
CA GLY A 61 -1.41 11.25 -14.49
C GLY A 61 -1.08 10.42 -13.24
N ILE A 62 -0.22 10.93 -12.36
CA ILE A 62 0.05 10.31 -11.06
C ILE A 62 -0.56 11.16 -9.94
N PHE A 63 -1.42 10.55 -9.15
CA PHE A 63 -2.07 11.17 -8.00
C PHE A 63 -1.55 10.53 -6.72
N VAL A 64 -1.13 11.35 -5.76
CA VAL A 64 -0.58 10.90 -4.49
C VAL A 64 -1.41 11.45 -3.34
N THR A 65 -1.77 10.59 -2.40
CA THR A 65 -2.39 10.95 -1.13
C THR A 65 -1.44 10.62 0.02
N PRO A 66 -1.56 11.30 1.19
CA PRO A 66 -0.52 11.28 2.22
C PRO A 66 -0.66 10.11 3.21
N HIS A 67 -0.73 8.89 2.73
CA HIS A 67 -0.78 7.66 3.53
C HIS A 67 -1.97 7.66 4.52
N ILE A 68 -3.16 7.89 3.99
CA ILE A 68 -4.40 8.07 4.75
C ILE A 68 -5.53 7.12 4.37
N SER A 69 -5.28 6.08 3.59
CA SER A 69 -6.32 5.12 3.17
C SER A 69 -6.98 4.41 4.35
N TYR A 70 -6.28 4.30 5.48
CA TYR A 70 -6.81 3.72 6.73
C TYR A 70 -7.72 4.68 7.51
N LEU A 71 -7.77 5.96 7.14
CA LEU A 71 -8.35 7.03 7.95
C LEU A 71 -9.88 7.11 7.74
N THR A 72 -10.60 6.18 8.34
CA THR A 72 -12.05 6.25 8.53
C THR A 72 -12.37 6.04 10.00
N GLN A 73 -13.52 6.49 10.47
CA GLN A 73 -13.90 6.31 11.87
C GLN A 73 -13.94 4.83 12.26
N SER A 74 -14.55 4.00 11.43
CA SER A 74 -14.62 2.56 11.69
C SER A 74 -13.28 1.87 11.66
N SER A 75 -12.40 2.24 10.74
CA SER A 75 -11.05 1.66 10.62
C SER A 75 -10.16 2.03 11.81
N LEU A 76 -10.25 3.27 12.28
CA LEU A 76 -9.52 3.72 13.47
C LEU A 76 -10.00 2.97 14.72
N ASP A 77 -11.30 2.84 14.91
CA ASP A 77 -11.88 2.11 16.04
C ASP A 77 -11.44 0.64 16.03
N GLU A 78 -11.49 0.00 14.86
CA GLU A 78 -11.05 -1.39 14.69
C GLU A 78 -9.57 -1.56 14.93
N LEU A 79 -8.72 -0.67 14.40
CA LEU A 79 -7.26 -0.69 14.60
C LEU A 79 -6.91 -0.62 16.08
N GLN A 80 -7.48 0.33 16.80
CA GLN A 80 -7.22 0.52 18.23
C GLN A 80 -7.72 -0.66 19.06
N ARG A 81 -8.91 -1.14 18.76
CA ARG A 81 -9.51 -2.29 19.45
C ARG A 81 -8.73 -3.57 19.23
N THR A 82 -8.31 -3.83 18.00
CA THR A 82 -7.50 -5.01 17.65
C THR A 82 -6.13 -4.97 18.30
N ALA A 83 -5.46 -3.83 18.27
CA ALA A 83 -4.16 -3.66 18.92
C ALA A 83 -4.24 -3.91 20.43
N ALA A 84 -5.23 -3.33 21.09
CA ALA A 84 -5.46 -3.53 22.52
C ALA A 84 -5.81 -4.98 22.86
N ALA A 85 -6.68 -5.61 22.07
CA ALA A 85 -7.07 -7.01 22.25
C ALA A 85 -5.88 -7.96 22.10
N ASN A 86 -5.01 -7.73 21.12
CA ASN A 86 -3.81 -8.54 20.92
C ASN A 86 -2.84 -8.41 22.10
N ALA A 87 -2.64 -7.20 22.61
CA ALA A 87 -1.79 -6.98 23.77
C ALA A 87 -2.33 -7.69 25.02
N VAL A 88 -3.63 -7.58 25.27
CA VAL A 88 -4.29 -8.24 26.41
C VAL A 88 -4.20 -9.77 26.27
N ALA A 89 -4.47 -10.32 25.12
CA ALA A 89 -4.38 -11.76 24.87
C ALA A 89 -2.96 -12.27 25.13
N PHE A 90 -1.94 -11.57 24.64
CA PHE A 90 -0.55 -11.92 24.87
C PHE A 90 -0.20 -11.93 26.37
N LEU A 91 -0.60 -10.90 27.11
CA LEU A 91 -0.33 -10.80 28.55
C LEU A 91 -1.05 -11.87 29.37
N ARG A 92 -2.18 -12.38 28.88
CA ARG A 92 -2.93 -13.46 29.52
C ARG A 92 -2.49 -14.86 29.10
N GLY A 93 -1.52 -14.99 28.19
CA GLY A 93 -1.11 -16.27 27.64
C GLY A 93 -2.15 -16.91 26.72
N GLU A 94 -3.10 -16.13 26.22
CA GLU A 94 -4.13 -16.56 25.26
C GLU A 94 -3.61 -16.47 23.82
N PRO A 95 -4.21 -17.21 22.85
CA PRO A 95 -3.83 -17.09 21.45
C PRO A 95 -4.03 -15.66 20.92
N VAL A 96 -3.04 -15.14 20.23
CA VAL A 96 -3.09 -13.84 19.55
C VAL A 96 -3.48 -14.04 18.11
N ALA A 97 -4.45 -13.25 17.62
CA ALA A 97 -4.89 -13.32 16.24
C ALA A 97 -3.82 -12.76 15.26
N SER A 98 -3.76 -13.34 14.07
CA SER A 98 -2.95 -12.82 12.95
C SER A 98 -1.44 -12.74 13.23
N VAL A 99 -0.89 -13.67 13.98
CA VAL A 99 0.57 -13.77 14.18
C VAL A 99 1.23 -14.18 12.87
N VAL A 100 2.20 -13.38 12.39
CA VAL A 100 2.89 -13.62 11.11
C VAL A 100 4.11 -14.53 11.23
N ASN A 101 4.62 -14.73 12.44
CA ASN A 101 5.80 -15.55 12.75
C ASN A 101 5.55 -16.41 14.00
N PRO A 102 4.59 -17.35 13.96
CA PRO A 102 4.20 -18.15 15.14
C PRO A 102 5.38 -18.93 15.73
N GLU A 103 6.35 -19.35 14.93
CA GLU A 103 7.56 -20.04 15.33
C GLU A 103 8.44 -19.26 16.30
N ALA A 104 8.34 -17.94 16.30
CA ALA A 104 9.12 -17.09 17.23
C ALA A 104 8.68 -17.24 18.69
N GLY A 105 7.46 -17.71 18.93
CA GLY A 105 6.92 -17.99 20.25
C GLY A 105 7.25 -19.39 20.79
N GLU A 106 7.80 -20.27 19.97
CA GLU A 106 8.21 -21.60 20.40
C GLU A 106 9.51 -21.50 21.19
N LYS A 107 9.44 -21.84 22.49
CA LYS A 107 10.66 -21.97 23.29
C LYS A 107 11.50 -23.11 22.70
N LYS A 108 12.69 -22.80 22.24
CA LYS A 108 13.70 -23.82 21.98
C LYS A 108 14.13 -24.37 23.31
N ASP A 109 13.69 -25.57 23.59
CA ASP A 109 14.22 -26.36 24.71
C ASP A 109 15.71 -26.67 24.47
#